data_74bd574d4bbdd0474c79c9784ae05786
#
_entry.id   74bd574d4bbdd0474c79c9784ae05786
#
_cell.length_a   1.000
_cell.length_b   1.000
_cell.length_c   1.000
_cell.angle_alpha   90.00
_cell.angle_beta   90.00
_cell.angle_gamma   90.00
#
_symmetry.space_group_name_H-M   'P 1'
#
loop_
_entity.id
_entity.type
_entity.pdbx_description
1 polymer ?
#
loop_
_entity_poly.entity_id
_entity_poly.type
_entity_poly.pdbx_seq_one_letter_code
_entity_poly.pdbx_strand_id
1 'polypeptide(L)'
;MTSASYRVQVLIQLLEQHLIKHVIFSPGSRNAPLIIGFNSSSFFEKKVIVDERSAGFYALGIAQQTKKPAVICSTSGSATLNYAPSVAEAYYQKVPLIVITADRPPEWIDHGEGQSMRQQNIYSNYIEKSYQLPMLDHPDALWQTGVIINEAIQTAKTTSKPVHLNFPFREPLYKT
;
A
#
# COMPACT_ATOMS: atom_id res chain seq x y z
N MET A 1 8.57 14.32 -14.49
CA MET A 1 8.13 13.37 -13.45
C MET A 1 7.99 14.10 -12.13
N THR A 2 6.91 13.86 -11.40
CA THR A 2 6.70 14.44 -10.07
C THR A 2 7.42 13.61 -8.99
N SER A 3 7.65 14.18 -7.82
CA SER A 3 8.23 13.45 -6.68
C SER A 3 7.40 12.22 -6.27
N ALA A 4 6.08 12.29 -6.43
CA ALA A 4 5.18 11.16 -6.21
C ALA A 4 5.48 9.99 -7.17
N SER A 5 5.79 10.29 -8.43
CA SER A 5 6.10 9.32 -9.47
C SER A 5 7.36 8.49 -9.13
N TYR A 6 8.43 9.10 -8.61
CA TYR A 6 9.65 8.37 -8.28
C TYR A 6 9.46 7.33 -7.17
N ARG A 7 8.73 7.66 -6.09
CA ARG A 7 8.47 6.70 -5.01
C ARG A 7 7.63 5.51 -5.48
N VAL A 8 6.67 5.79 -6.36
CA VAL A 8 5.83 4.75 -6.96
C VAL A 8 6.64 3.85 -7.89
N GLN A 9 7.56 4.42 -8.69
CA GLN A 9 8.46 3.64 -9.52
C GLN A 9 9.37 2.70 -8.70
N VAL A 10 9.91 3.18 -7.58
CA VAL A 10 10.70 2.34 -6.66
C VAL A 10 9.86 1.18 -6.12
N LEU A 11 8.61 1.45 -5.72
CA LEU A 11 7.68 0.40 -5.28
C LEU A 11 7.46 -0.66 -6.36
N ILE A 12 7.16 -0.23 -7.59
CA ILE A 12 6.90 -1.11 -8.72
C ILE A 12 8.12 -1.99 -9.01
N GLN A 13 9.30 -1.39 -9.14
CA GLN A 13 10.54 -2.12 -9.42
C GLN A 13 10.85 -3.16 -8.34
N LEU A 14 10.68 -2.82 -7.06
CA LEU A 14 10.92 -3.76 -5.97
C LEU A 14 9.89 -4.91 -5.96
N LEU A 15 8.62 -4.63 -6.20
CA LEU A 15 7.60 -5.69 -6.30
C LEU A 15 7.86 -6.63 -7.48
N GLU A 16 8.31 -6.10 -8.63
CA GLU A 16 8.72 -6.89 -9.80
C GLU A 16 9.94 -7.78 -9.48
N GLN A 17 10.98 -7.22 -8.88
CA GLN A 17 12.18 -7.96 -8.46
C GLN A 17 11.84 -9.09 -7.48
N HIS A 18 10.88 -8.88 -6.60
CA HIS A 18 10.39 -9.89 -5.65
C HIS A 18 9.33 -10.83 -6.22
N LEU A 19 8.97 -10.70 -7.51
CA LEU A 19 7.97 -11.50 -8.23
C LEU A 19 6.57 -11.49 -7.59
N ILE A 20 6.17 -10.35 -7.04
CA ILE A 20 4.84 -10.12 -6.45
C ILE A 20 3.94 -9.55 -7.55
N LYS A 21 3.05 -10.40 -8.09
CA LYS A 21 2.27 -10.08 -9.29
C LYS A 21 0.88 -9.52 -9.03
N HIS A 22 0.21 -9.99 -7.99
CA HIS A 22 -1.22 -9.70 -7.79
C HIS A 22 -1.42 -8.40 -7.04
N VAL A 23 -2.15 -7.47 -7.65
CA VAL A 23 -2.46 -6.16 -7.07
C VAL A 23 -3.96 -5.89 -7.19
N ILE A 24 -4.60 -5.68 -6.05
CA ILE A 24 -6.02 -5.39 -5.94
C ILE A 24 -6.21 -3.95 -5.51
N PHE A 25 -6.95 -3.17 -6.30
CA PHE A 25 -7.22 -1.77 -6.04
C PHE A 25 -8.66 -1.54 -5.60
N SER A 26 -8.84 -0.75 -4.54
CA SER A 26 -10.08 -0.04 -4.26
C SER A 26 -9.86 1.43 -4.64
N PRO A 27 -10.49 1.91 -5.73
CA PRO A 27 -10.10 3.18 -6.36
C PRO A 27 -10.58 4.39 -5.57
N GLY A 28 -9.79 5.46 -5.63
CA GLY A 28 -10.10 6.78 -5.10
C GLY A 28 -9.07 7.79 -5.59
N SER A 29 -9.31 9.07 -5.33
CA SER A 29 -8.45 10.14 -5.85
C SER A 29 -7.03 10.07 -5.28
N ARG A 30 -6.88 9.80 -3.97
CA ARG A 30 -5.56 9.87 -3.30
C ARG A 30 -4.62 8.76 -3.74
N ASN A 31 -5.12 7.57 -4.11
CA ASN A 31 -4.28 6.50 -4.63
C ASN A 31 -4.09 6.52 -6.16
N ALA A 32 -4.53 7.57 -6.84
CA ALA A 32 -4.34 7.70 -8.29
C ALA A 32 -2.87 7.57 -8.73
N PRO A 33 -1.86 8.17 -8.05
CA PRO A 33 -0.46 7.99 -8.42
C PRO A 33 -0.02 6.52 -8.41
N LEU A 34 -0.50 5.73 -7.44
CA LEU A 34 -0.24 4.29 -7.35
C LEU A 34 -0.89 3.55 -8.52
N ILE A 35 -2.18 3.79 -8.78
CA ILE A 35 -2.91 3.15 -9.88
C ILE A 35 -2.26 3.46 -11.24
N ILE A 36 -1.90 4.72 -11.49
CA ILE A 36 -1.22 5.15 -12.72
C ILE A 36 0.12 4.42 -12.86
N GLY A 37 0.91 4.39 -11.80
CA GLY A 37 2.20 3.71 -11.79
C GLY A 37 2.07 2.21 -12.05
N PHE A 38 1.19 1.50 -11.37
CA PHE A 38 0.97 0.08 -11.62
C PHE A 38 0.44 -0.20 -13.03
N ASN A 39 -0.35 0.71 -13.60
CA ASN A 39 -0.85 0.55 -14.96
C ASN A 39 0.23 0.73 -16.03
N SER A 40 1.35 1.39 -15.73
CA SER A 40 2.48 1.51 -16.65
C SER A 40 3.29 0.22 -16.82
N SER A 41 3.09 -0.78 -15.97
CA SER A 41 3.77 -2.07 -16.03
C SER A 41 2.81 -3.18 -16.46
N SER A 42 3.25 -4.02 -17.41
CA SER A 42 2.53 -5.22 -17.84
C SER A 42 2.79 -6.44 -16.95
N PHE A 43 3.70 -6.35 -15.99
CA PHE A 43 4.05 -7.44 -15.08
C PHE A 43 2.91 -7.83 -14.15
N PHE A 44 2.11 -6.86 -13.70
CA PHE A 44 1.13 -7.06 -12.65
C PHE A 44 -0.22 -7.60 -13.16
N GLU A 45 -0.76 -8.55 -12.44
CA GLU A 45 -2.14 -9.01 -12.53
C GLU A 45 -3.01 -8.11 -11.65
N LYS A 46 -3.68 -7.15 -12.30
CA LYS A 46 -4.43 -6.07 -11.65
C LYS A 46 -5.92 -6.37 -11.60
N LYS A 47 -6.55 -6.15 -10.45
CA LYS A 47 -8.01 -6.21 -10.27
C LYS A 47 -8.50 -4.94 -9.58
N VAL A 48 -9.63 -4.44 -10.03
CA VAL A 48 -10.34 -3.33 -9.37
C VAL A 48 -11.57 -3.89 -8.68
N ILE A 49 -11.65 -3.69 -7.37
CA ILE A 49 -12.80 -4.09 -6.53
C ILE A 49 -13.16 -2.88 -5.69
N VAL A 50 -14.32 -2.30 -5.93
CA VAL A 50 -14.73 -1.01 -5.34
C VAL A 50 -14.89 -1.09 -3.83
N ASP A 51 -15.52 -2.16 -3.33
CA ASP A 51 -15.68 -2.38 -1.89
C ASP A 51 -14.38 -2.90 -1.28
N GLU A 52 -13.80 -2.15 -0.36
CA GLU A 52 -12.49 -2.45 0.23
C GLU A 52 -12.50 -3.75 1.04
N ARG A 53 -13.55 -4.03 1.75
CA ARG A 53 -13.67 -5.28 2.52
C ARG A 53 -13.62 -6.48 1.58
N SER A 54 -14.38 -6.44 0.50
CA SER A 54 -14.37 -7.48 -0.54
C SER A 54 -13.00 -7.59 -1.21
N ALA A 55 -12.35 -6.46 -1.52
CA ALA A 55 -11.02 -6.40 -2.10
C ALA A 55 -9.97 -7.08 -1.19
N GLY A 56 -10.04 -6.81 0.10
CA GLY A 56 -9.13 -7.40 1.09
C GLY A 56 -9.26 -8.91 1.17
N PHE A 57 -10.49 -9.45 1.24
CA PHE A 57 -10.71 -10.91 1.25
C PHE A 57 -10.38 -11.57 -0.09
N TYR A 58 -10.59 -10.88 -1.20
CA TYR A 58 -10.17 -11.38 -2.51
C TYR A 58 -8.65 -11.55 -2.58
N ALA A 59 -7.89 -10.55 -2.13
CA ALA A 59 -6.43 -10.63 -2.06
C ALA A 59 -5.94 -11.70 -1.08
N LEU A 60 -6.59 -11.85 0.07
CA LEU A 60 -6.33 -12.92 1.02
C LEU A 60 -6.44 -14.30 0.35
N GLY A 61 -7.54 -14.53 -0.39
CA GLY A 61 -7.74 -15.79 -1.12
C GLY A 61 -6.64 -16.06 -2.16
N ILE A 62 -6.21 -15.03 -2.92
CA ILE A 62 -5.09 -15.15 -3.85
C ILE A 62 -3.80 -15.53 -3.11
N ALA A 63 -3.46 -14.81 -2.05
CA ALA A 63 -2.23 -15.08 -1.29
C ALA A 63 -2.23 -16.49 -0.67
N GLN A 64 -3.39 -16.95 -0.19
CA GLN A 64 -3.56 -18.32 0.32
C GLN A 64 -3.32 -19.39 -0.76
N GLN A 65 -3.85 -19.18 -1.96
CA GLN A 65 -3.73 -20.15 -3.06
C GLN A 65 -2.34 -20.14 -3.67
N THR A 66 -1.78 -18.96 -3.90
CA THR A 66 -0.46 -18.83 -4.56
C THR A 66 0.72 -19.05 -3.61
N LYS A 67 0.51 -18.97 -2.31
CA LYS A 67 1.56 -18.97 -1.27
C LYS A 67 2.59 -17.84 -1.46
N LYS A 68 2.14 -16.75 -2.08
CA LYS A 68 2.95 -15.53 -2.33
C LYS A 68 2.21 -14.32 -1.81
N PRO A 69 2.93 -13.24 -1.46
CA PRO A 69 2.27 -11.99 -1.08
C PRO A 69 1.35 -11.46 -2.19
N ALA A 70 0.19 -10.96 -1.81
CA ALA A 70 -0.67 -10.14 -2.65
C ALA A 70 -0.71 -8.70 -2.12
N VAL A 71 -0.86 -7.74 -3.02
CA VAL A 71 -0.96 -6.32 -2.70
C VAL A 71 -2.43 -5.91 -2.69
N ILE A 72 -2.84 -5.18 -1.65
CA ILE A 72 -4.10 -4.43 -1.63
C ILE A 72 -3.80 -2.94 -1.52
N CYS A 73 -4.52 -2.11 -2.26
CA CYS A 73 -4.25 -0.69 -2.33
C CYS A 73 -5.54 0.13 -2.26
N SER A 74 -5.69 1.00 -1.25
CA SER A 74 -6.81 1.90 -1.09
C SER A 74 -6.43 3.37 -1.14
N THR A 75 -7.45 4.21 -1.30
CA THR A 75 -7.37 5.63 -1.04
C THR A 75 -7.24 5.89 0.47
N SER A 76 -7.24 7.17 0.88
CA SER A 76 -7.12 7.57 2.28
C SER A 76 -8.46 7.56 3.01
N GLY A 77 -8.41 7.76 4.33
CA GLY A 77 -9.58 7.91 5.19
C GLY A 77 -10.20 6.57 5.57
N SER A 78 -11.51 6.55 5.80
CA SER A 78 -12.25 5.35 6.26
C SER A 78 -12.17 4.15 5.32
N ALA A 79 -11.82 4.34 4.05
CA ALA A 79 -11.50 3.27 3.11
C ALA A 79 -10.47 2.30 3.70
N THR A 80 -9.45 2.82 4.36
CA THR A 80 -8.39 2.00 4.97
C THR A 80 -8.93 1.05 6.05
N LEU A 81 -9.90 1.51 6.86
CA LEU A 81 -10.49 0.69 7.93
C LEU A 81 -11.28 -0.51 7.40
N ASN A 82 -11.82 -0.42 6.20
CA ASN A 82 -12.56 -1.52 5.59
C ASN A 82 -11.66 -2.73 5.25
N TYR A 83 -10.36 -2.56 5.16
CA TYR A 83 -9.41 -3.69 5.03
C TYR A 83 -9.17 -4.42 6.36
N ALA A 84 -9.49 -3.83 7.51
CA ALA A 84 -9.16 -4.38 8.82
C ALA A 84 -9.62 -5.84 9.04
N PRO A 85 -10.85 -6.27 8.63
CA PRO A 85 -11.27 -7.66 8.80
C PRO A 85 -10.37 -8.65 8.05
N SER A 86 -10.03 -8.36 6.79
CA SER A 86 -9.15 -9.23 5.99
C SER A 86 -7.71 -9.23 6.46
N VAL A 87 -7.22 -8.08 6.96
CA VAL A 87 -5.88 -7.96 7.55
C VAL A 87 -5.78 -8.78 8.84
N ALA A 88 -6.80 -8.69 9.70
CA ALA A 88 -6.85 -9.51 10.91
C ALA A 88 -6.86 -11.00 10.59
N GLU A 89 -7.69 -11.43 9.64
CA GLU A 89 -7.76 -12.82 9.19
C GLU A 89 -6.40 -13.29 8.63
N ALA A 90 -5.76 -12.46 7.78
CA ALA A 90 -4.44 -12.74 7.22
C ALA A 90 -3.38 -12.93 8.30
N TYR A 91 -3.42 -12.12 9.36
CA TYR A 91 -2.48 -12.19 10.47
C TYR A 91 -2.57 -13.53 11.21
N TYR A 92 -3.78 -13.95 11.60
CA TYR A 92 -3.98 -15.19 12.33
C TYR A 92 -3.78 -16.44 11.47
N GLN A 93 -4.10 -16.36 10.17
CA GLN A 93 -3.86 -17.46 9.23
C GLN A 93 -2.42 -17.51 8.68
N LYS A 94 -1.56 -16.56 9.04
CA LYS A 94 -0.19 -16.43 8.52
C LYS A 94 -0.18 -16.38 6.99
N VAL A 95 -0.93 -15.45 6.45
CA VAL A 95 -1.02 -15.18 5.01
C VAL A 95 -0.38 -13.81 4.71
N PRO A 96 0.63 -13.75 3.84
CA PRO A 96 1.32 -12.50 3.56
C PRO A 96 0.46 -11.56 2.71
N LEU A 97 0.12 -10.40 3.26
CA LEU A 97 -0.49 -9.29 2.53
C LEU A 97 0.40 -8.04 2.62
N ILE A 98 0.52 -7.31 1.53
CA ILE A 98 1.13 -5.99 1.52
C ILE A 98 0.00 -4.97 1.38
N VAL A 99 -0.33 -4.32 2.50
CA VAL A 99 -1.40 -3.33 2.56
C VAL A 99 -0.80 -1.97 2.24
N ILE A 100 -1.22 -1.37 1.14
CA ILE A 100 -0.79 -0.03 0.73
C ILE A 100 -1.97 0.93 0.91
N THR A 101 -1.80 1.96 1.71
CA THR A 101 -2.79 3.02 1.88
C THR A 101 -2.22 4.35 1.40
N ALA A 102 -2.91 5.00 0.47
CA ALA A 102 -2.60 6.38 0.15
C ALA A 102 -3.05 7.28 1.30
N ASP A 103 -2.32 8.35 1.58
CA ASP A 103 -2.63 9.26 2.68
C ASP A 103 -2.47 10.73 2.29
N ARG A 104 -2.98 11.62 3.13
CA ARG A 104 -2.66 13.05 3.10
C ARG A 104 -1.24 13.28 3.60
N PRO A 105 -0.63 14.43 3.25
CA PRO A 105 0.62 14.85 3.90
C PRO A 105 0.45 14.88 5.42
N PRO A 106 1.46 14.48 6.21
CA PRO A 106 1.35 14.39 7.68
C PRO A 106 0.85 15.67 8.36
N GLU A 107 1.23 16.82 7.83
CA GLU A 107 0.84 18.13 8.34
C GLU A 107 -0.63 18.51 8.10
N TRP A 108 -1.37 17.71 7.33
CA TRP A 108 -2.81 17.91 7.08
C TRP A 108 -3.69 17.05 7.99
N ILE A 109 -3.08 16.10 8.71
CA ILE A 109 -3.81 15.18 9.59
C ILE A 109 -4.33 15.94 10.80
N ASP A 110 -5.60 15.70 11.19
CA ASP A 110 -6.30 16.33 12.33
C ASP A 110 -6.56 17.85 12.16
N HIS A 111 -6.47 18.38 10.93
CA HIS A 111 -6.76 19.79 10.62
C HIS A 111 -8.08 20.00 9.87
N GLY A 112 -9.03 19.06 9.98
CA GLY A 112 -10.35 19.19 9.36
C GLY A 112 -10.39 18.94 7.86
N GLU A 113 -9.30 18.44 7.28
CA GLU A 113 -9.22 18.07 5.87
C GLU A 113 -10.12 16.86 5.58
N GLY A 114 -10.89 16.96 4.50
CA GLY A 114 -11.82 15.90 4.10
C GLY A 114 -11.12 14.58 3.82
N GLN A 115 -11.72 13.48 4.30
CA GLN A 115 -11.21 12.11 4.08
C GLN A 115 -9.77 11.92 4.62
N SER A 116 -9.47 12.62 5.73
CA SER A 116 -8.20 12.57 6.46
C SER A 116 -8.42 11.88 7.80
N MET A 117 -7.49 11.02 8.20
CA MET A 117 -7.50 10.35 9.49
C MET A 117 -6.10 9.84 9.83
N ARG A 118 -5.89 9.45 11.09
CA ARG A 118 -4.61 8.87 11.55
C ARG A 118 -4.44 7.46 11.02
N GLN A 119 -3.73 7.30 9.88
CA GLN A 119 -3.52 6.00 9.22
C GLN A 119 -2.25 5.28 9.70
N GLN A 120 -1.28 6.01 10.22
CA GLN A 120 -0.08 5.40 10.76
C GLN A 120 -0.44 4.44 11.90
N ASN A 121 0.06 3.20 11.82
CA ASN A 121 -0.20 2.13 12.80
C ASN A 121 -1.68 1.71 12.94
N ILE A 122 -2.54 2.03 11.97
CA ILE A 122 -3.99 1.76 12.04
C ILE A 122 -4.33 0.27 12.21
N TYR A 123 -3.44 -0.61 11.78
CA TYR A 123 -3.61 -2.08 11.90
C TYR A 123 -2.66 -2.70 12.92
N SER A 124 -2.08 -1.94 13.85
CA SER A 124 -0.95 -2.37 14.71
C SER A 124 -1.15 -3.71 15.41
N ASN A 125 -2.39 -4.08 15.77
CA ASN A 125 -2.69 -5.34 16.45
C ASN A 125 -2.69 -6.57 15.52
N TYR A 126 -2.75 -6.35 14.20
CA TYR A 126 -3.00 -7.40 13.20
C TYR A 126 -2.05 -7.35 12.01
N ILE A 127 -0.88 -6.74 12.18
CA ILE A 127 0.20 -6.71 11.19
C ILE A 127 1.53 -6.99 11.87
N GLU A 128 2.51 -7.45 11.10
CA GLU A 128 3.86 -7.63 11.63
C GLU A 128 4.57 -6.29 11.82
N LYS A 129 4.43 -5.38 10.83
CA LYS A 129 5.03 -4.05 10.92
C LYS A 129 4.26 -3.03 10.06
N SER A 130 4.18 -1.79 10.56
CA SER A 130 3.67 -0.62 9.84
C SER A 130 4.82 0.29 9.45
N TYR A 131 4.77 0.79 8.22
CA TYR A 131 5.78 1.68 7.67
C TYR A 131 5.13 2.96 7.16
N GLN A 132 5.68 4.09 7.57
CA GLN A 132 5.35 5.41 7.04
C GLN A 132 6.39 5.80 6.00
N LEU A 133 5.96 6.01 4.75
CA LEU A 133 6.86 6.45 3.69
C LEU A 133 7.20 7.94 3.87
N PRO A 134 8.46 8.35 3.65
CA PRO A 134 8.84 9.76 3.74
C PRO A 134 8.21 10.58 2.59
N MET A 135 7.96 11.86 2.83
CA MET A 135 7.80 12.83 1.74
C MET A 135 9.16 13.06 1.07
N LEU A 136 9.18 13.39 -0.25
CA LEU A 136 10.43 13.72 -0.95
C LEU A 136 10.80 15.19 -0.71
N ASP A 137 11.14 15.52 0.50
CA ASP A 137 11.52 16.86 0.97
C ASP A 137 13.00 16.98 1.33
N HIS A 138 13.78 15.87 1.25
CA HIS A 138 15.22 15.85 1.47
C HIS A 138 15.90 14.84 0.51
N PRO A 139 17.23 14.98 0.27
CA PRO A 139 17.97 14.18 -0.73
C PRO A 139 17.88 12.67 -0.51
N ASP A 140 17.88 12.22 0.74
CA ASP A 140 17.94 10.80 1.08
C ASP A 140 16.55 10.13 1.09
N ALA A 141 15.47 10.90 0.91
CA ALA A 141 14.10 10.38 1.04
C ALA A 141 13.79 9.28 0.02
N LEU A 142 14.35 9.36 -1.19
CA LEU A 142 14.16 8.34 -2.22
C LEU A 142 14.89 7.03 -1.85
N TRP A 143 16.14 7.13 -1.40
CA TRP A 143 16.89 5.99 -0.88
C TRP A 143 16.16 5.35 0.30
N GLN A 144 15.73 6.16 1.28
CA GLN A 144 14.97 5.69 2.43
C GLN A 144 13.66 4.99 2.01
N THR A 145 12.98 5.52 1.00
CA THR A 145 11.79 4.87 0.40
C THR A 145 12.12 3.45 -0.07
N GLY A 146 13.22 3.27 -0.79
CA GLY A 146 13.66 1.95 -1.26
C GLY A 146 13.95 0.98 -0.12
N VAL A 147 14.65 1.44 0.92
CA VAL A 147 14.97 0.64 2.11
C VAL A 147 13.68 0.19 2.80
N ILE A 148 12.74 1.11 3.05
CA ILE A 148 11.47 0.82 3.73
C ILE A 148 10.63 -0.19 2.95
N ILE A 149 10.48 0.02 1.64
CA ILE A 149 9.66 -0.89 0.80
C ILE A 149 10.29 -2.28 0.74
N ASN A 150 11.60 -2.36 0.54
CA ASN A 150 12.29 -3.65 0.52
C ASN A 150 12.16 -4.38 1.86
N GLU A 151 12.34 -3.69 2.97
CA GLU A 151 12.15 -4.27 4.32
C GLU A 151 10.71 -4.78 4.49
N ALA A 152 9.70 -4.01 4.10
CA ALA A 152 8.30 -4.42 4.18
C ALA A 152 8.01 -5.70 3.38
N ILE A 153 8.52 -5.77 2.15
CA ILE A 153 8.38 -6.96 1.29
C ILE A 153 9.06 -8.17 1.94
N GLN A 154 10.29 -8.02 2.42
CA GLN A 154 11.01 -9.11 3.08
C GLN A 154 10.29 -9.54 4.36
N THR A 155 9.82 -8.61 5.17
CA THR A 155 9.05 -8.91 6.39
C THR A 155 7.82 -9.74 6.06
N ALA A 156 7.00 -9.32 5.08
CA ALA A 156 5.81 -10.08 4.68
C ALA A 156 6.16 -11.51 4.22
N LYS A 157 7.24 -11.66 3.44
CA LYS A 157 7.68 -12.96 2.92
C LYS A 157 8.21 -13.88 4.01
N THR A 158 9.01 -13.37 4.93
CA THR A 158 9.70 -14.19 5.94
C THR A 158 8.78 -14.57 7.09
N THR A 159 7.89 -13.68 7.50
CA THR A 159 6.95 -13.94 8.60
C THR A 159 5.63 -14.57 8.15
N SER A 160 5.33 -14.50 6.83
CA SER A 160 4.03 -14.88 6.28
C SER A 160 2.87 -14.12 6.93
N LYS A 161 3.07 -12.85 7.26
CA LYS A 161 2.07 -12.00 7.91
C LYS A 161 1.86 -10.71 7.11
N PRO A 162 0.73 -10.03 7.31
CA PRO A 162 0.51 -8.75 6.66
C PRO A 162 1.45 -7.66 7.18
N VAL A 163 1.80 -6.75 6.28
CA VAL A 163 2.54 -5.50 6.55
C VAL A 163 1.77 -4.31 6.00
N HIS A 164 2.01 -3.13 6.55
CA HIS A 164 1.35 -1.90 6.10
C HIS A 164 2.38 -0.87 5.60
N LEU A 165 2.14 -0.33 4.41
CA LEU A 165 2.88 0.78 3.80
C LEU A 165 1.94 1.97 3.64
N ASN A 166 2.10 3.00 4.45
CA ASN A 166 1.34 4.24 4.34
C ASN A 166 2.09 5.24 3.44
N PHE A 167 1.44 5.63 2.32
CA PHE A 167 2.00 6.50 1.30
C PHE A 167 1.35 7.89 1.34
N PRO A 168 1.96 8.89 1.93
CA PRO A 168 1.44 10.25 1.85
C PRO A 168 1.71 10.85 0.45
N PHE A 169 0.68 11.46 -0.13
CA PHE A 169 0.74 12.16 -1.41
C PHE A 169 0.23 13.59 -1.27
N ARG A 170 1.04 14.52 -1.77
CA ARG A 170 0.65 15.93 -1.95
C ARG A 170 0.12 16.14 -3.37
N GLU A 171 -0.82 17.03 -3.51
CA GLU A 171 -1.28 17.46 -4.84
C GLU A 171 -0.19 18.20 -5.62
N PRO A 172 -0.19 18.12 -6.95
CA PRO A 172 -1.17 17.44 -7.82
C PRO A 172 -0.97 15.91 -7.90
N LEU A 173 -2.09 15.15 -7.91
CA LEU A 173 -2.08 13.68 -7.89
C LEU A 173 -1.95 13.04 -9.29
N TYR A 174 -2.39 13.76 -10.32
CA TYR A 174 -2.53 13.21 -11.68
C TYR A 174 -1.40 13.64 -12.63
N LYS A 175 -0.40 14.39 -12.16
CA LYS A 175 0.77 14.73 -12.97
C LYS A 175 1.76 13.56 -12.93
N THR A 176 1.93 12.93 -14.07
CA THR A 176 2.95 11.89 -14.34
C THR A 176 4.28 12.52 -14.71
#